data_caaa2cd9eed000c2dc8f62272e1ec31d
#
_entry.id   caaa2cd9eed000c2dc8f62272e1ec31d
#
_cell.length_a   1.000
_cell.length_b   1.000
_cell.length_c   1.000
_cell.angle_alpha   90.00
_cell.angle_beta   90.00
_cell.angle_gamma   90.00
#
_symmetry.space_group_name_H-M   'P 1'
#
loop_
_entity.id
_entity.type
_entity.pdbx_description
1 polymer ?
#
loop_
_entity_poly.entity_id
_entity_poly.type
_entity_poly.pdbx_seq_one_letter_code
_entity_poly.pdbx_strand_id
1 'polypeptide(L)'
;MECAIDDCDSINSLKSAIENRSVLILGAGASIKTYRSKILERIKDQNLYVITVNFVLQDMTSNASFISNEKRLASVYTNIDEKRLNLITSNLQDEFKIKALVFDYSSLLGEGDCADNAGAMLIRILKKCDVRKIYLAGFDGFDVDTSMNYFVTDFKTAMDYDAVRKKNDDISKQLKLALNEVKYELLTPSKYEI
;
A
#
# COMPACT_ATOMS: atom_id res chain seq x y z
N MET A 1 -2.02 -6.60 23.67
CA MET A 1 -1.87 -5.12 23.50
C MET A 1 -0.45 -4.93 22.98
N GLU A 2 -0.29 -4.63 21.69
CA GLU A 2 1.04 -4.39 21.12
C GLU A 2 1.59 -3.11 21.75
N CYS A 3 2.84 -3.16 22.24
CA CYS A 3 3.50 -1.97 22.75
C CYS A 3 3.83 -1.05 21.56
N ALA A 4 3.52 0.23 21.68
CA ALA A 4 3.97 1.22 20.71
C ALA A 4 5.51 1.21 20.63
N ILE A 5 6.03 1.28 19.41
CA ILE A 5 7.48 1.40 19.16
C ILE A 5 7.84 2.82 18.73
N ASP A 6 9.07 3.23 18.94
CA ASP A 6 9.61 4.44 18.33
C ASP A 6 10.02 4.13 16.88
N ASP A 7 9.33 4.73 15.91
CA ASP A 7 9.59 4.58 14.49
C ASP A 7 10.29 5.78 13.83
N CYS A 8 10.81 6.72 14.64
CA CYS A 8 11.45 7.95 14.15
C CYS A 8 12.60 7.69 13.16
N ASP A 9 13.45 6.71 13.42
CA ASP A 9 14.57 6.36 12.52
C ASP A 9 14.06 5.80 11.19
N SER A 10 13.00 4.99 11.22
CA SER A 10 12.35 4.46 10.02
C SER A 10 11.70 5.57 9.19
N ILE A 11 11.02 6.51 9.85
CA ILE A 11 10.44 7.70 9.21
C ILE A 11 11.52 8.53 8.54
N ASN A 12 12.61 8.87 9.26
CA ASN A 12 13.72 9.67 8.75
C ASN A 12 14.42 8.99 7.55
N SER A 13 14.61 7.67 7.62
CA SER A 13 15.21 6.88 6.55
C SER A 13 14.34 6.89 5.29
N LEU A 14 13.03 6.68 5.44
CA LEU A 14 12.10 6.73 4.31
C LEU A 14 11.98 8.15 3.75
N LYS A 15 11.89 9.18 4.60
CA LYS A 15 11.88 10.59 4.20
C LYS A 15 13.08 10.93 3.33
N SER A 16 14.28 10.52 3.73
CA SER A 16 15.49 10.71 2.93
C SER A 16 15.44 9.97 1.59
N ALA A 17 14.89 8.74 1.57
CA ALA A 17 14.77 7.97 0.34
C ALA A 17 13.80 8.59 -0.69
N ILE A 18 12.75 9.27 -0.23
CA ILE A 18 11.73 9.90 -1.10
C ILE A 18 11.95 11.41 -1.30
N GLU A 19 13.04 11.96 -0.76
CA GLU A 19 13.32 13.39 -0.81
C GLU A 19 13.22 13.94 -2.23
N ASN A 20 12.48 15.05 -2.40
CA ASN A 20 12.22 15.70 -3.68
C ASN A 20 11.50 14.84 -4.74
N ARG A 21 10.97 13.68 -4.37
CA ARG A 21 10.24 12.79 -5.27
C ARG A 21 8.74 12.80 -5.01
N SER A 22 7.97 12.51 -6.05
CA SER A 22 6.60 12.04 -5.90
C SER A 22 6.61 10.52 -5.64
N VAL A 23 5.60 10.01 -4.96
CA VAL A 23 5.50 8.57 -4.68
C VAL A 23 4.36 7.96 -5.49
N LEU A 24 4.62 6.84 -6.17
CA LEU A 24 3.60 5.99 -6.76
C LEU A 24 3.35 4.80 -5.83
N ILE A 25 2.14 4.71 -5.31
CA ILE A 25 1.68 3.54 -4.56
C ILE A 25 0.98 2.59 -5.54
N LEU A 26 1.48 1.36 -5.62
CA LEU A 26 0.88 0.28 -6.39
C LEU A 26 0.12 -0.65 -5.44
N GLY A 27 -1.21 -0.61 -5.51
CA GLY A 27 -2.08 -1.59 -4.86
C GLY A 27 -2.21 -2.88 -5.68
N ALA A 28 -2.83 -3.92 -5.12
CA ALA A 28 -2.96 -5.23 -5.76
C ALA A 28 -4.20 -5.38 -6.66
N GLY A 29 -4.88 -4.30 -7.02
CA GLY A 29 -6.09 -4.34 -7.84
C GLY A 29 -5.86 -4.82 -9.27
N ALA A 30 -6.89 -5.40 -9.89
CA ALA A 30 -6.82 -6.00 -11.23
C ALA A 30 -6.47 -4.97 -12.33
N SER A 31 -6.78 -3.68 -12.11
CA SER A 31 -6.47 -2.59 -13.04
C SER A 31 -4.98 -2.43 -13.33
N ILE A 32 -4.09 -2.91 -12.45
CA ILE A 32 -2.64 -2.94 -12.72
C ILE A 32 -2.33 -3.63 -14.05
N LYS A 33 -3.03 -4.72 -14.38
CA LYS A 33 -2.86 -5.40 -15.67
C LYS A 33 -3.40 -4.57 -16.83
N THR A 34 -4.62 -4.09 -16.71
CA THR A 34 -5.31 -3.34 -17.77
C THR A 34 -4.61 -2.03 -18.12
N TYR A 35 -4.12 -1.31 -17.10
CA TYR A 35 -3.46 0.00 -17.26
C TYR A 35 -1.94 -0.09 -17.22
N ARG A 36 -1.37 -1.28 -17.41
CA ARG A 36 0.07 -1.55 -17.30
C ARG A 36 0.92 -0.56 -18.11
N SER A 37 0.57 -0.31 -19.36
CA SER A 37 1.35 0.59 -20.23
C SER A 37 1.41 2.00 -19.67
N LYS A 38 0.27 2.55 -19.19
CA LYS A 38 0.20 3.87 -18.56
C LYS A 38 1.04 3.93 -17.26
N ILE A 39 0.99 2.88 -16.45
CA ILE A 39 1.79 2.78 -15.21
C ILE A 39 3.28 2.73 -15.55
N LEU A 40 3.69 1.90 -16.52
CA LEU A 40 5.09 1.78 -16.94
C LEU A 40 5.62 3.09 -17.54
N GLU A 41 4.81 3.82 -18.31
CA GLU A 41 5.17 5.13 -18.80
C GLU A 41 5.44 6.10 -17.64
N ARG A 42 4.57 6.07 -16.62
CA ARG A 42 4.75 6.90 -15.42
C ARG A 42 5.97 6.54 -14.60
N ILE A 43 6.30 5.24 -14.49
CA ILE A 43 7.48 4.75 -13.75
C ILE A 43 8.81 5.20 -14.40
N LYS A 44 8.82 5.54 -15.70
CA LYS A 44 10.02 6.09 -16.36
C LYS A 44 10.42 7.47 -15.86
N ASP A 45 9.54 8.18 -15.17
CA ASP A 45 9.87 9.45 -14.53
C ASP A 45 10.86 9.20 -13.38
N GLN A 46 12.09 9.71 -13.54
CA GLN A 46 13.18 9.52 -12.56
C GLN A 46 12.87 10.16 -11.19
N ASN A 47 11.93 11.12 -11.13
CA ASN A 47 11.50 11.77 -9.90
C ASN A 47 10.38 10.99 -9.19
N LEU A 48 10.08 9.77 -9.63
CA LEU A 48 9.06 8.92 -9.02
C LEU A 48 9.68 7.83 -8.16
N TYR A 49 9.19 7.70 -6.93
CA TYR A 49 9.52 6.60 -6.02
C TYR A 49 8.36 5.62 -5.97
N VAL A 50 8.59 4.36 -6.31
CA VAL A 50 7.53 3.36 -6.47
C VAL A 50 7.51 2.42 -5.27
N ILE A 51 6.35 2.31 -4.60
CA ILE A 51 6.12 1.42 -3.46
C ILE A 51 4.95 0.48 -3.77
N THR A 52 5.15 -0.83 -3.67
CA THR A 52 4.09 -1.83 -3.74
C THR A 52 3.46 -2.06 -2.36
N VAL A 53 2.17 -2.39 -2.29
CA VAL A 53 1.44 -2.62 -1.03
C VAL A 53 0.92 -4.04 -0.95
N ASN A 54 1.41 -4.82 0.01
CA ASN A 54 1.02 -6.20 0.30
C ASN A 54 1.22 -7.19 -0.87
N PHE A 55 2.11 -6.86 -1.81
CA PHE A 55 2.55 -7.78 -2.86
C PHE A 55 3.93 -7.36 -3.40
N VAL A 56 4.58 -8.27 -4.14
CA VAL A 56 5.84 -8.00 -4.84
C VAL A 56 5.61 -8.21 -6.34
N LEU A 57 5.95 -7.19 -7.14
CA LEU A 57 5.96 -7.30 -8.59
C LEU A 57 7.31 -7.83 -9.07
N GLN A 58 7.28 -8.91 -9.86
CA GLN A 58 8.49 -9.49 -10.44
C GLN A 58 8.91 -8.80 -11.74
N ASP A 59 7.95 -8.25 -12.46
CA ASP A 59 8.09 -7.75 -13.83
C ASP A 59 7.95 -6.22 -13.98
N MET A 60 7.86 -5.50 -12.87
CA MET A 60 7.93 -4.04 -12.82
C MET A 60 8.89 -3.58 -11.72
N THR A 61 9.66 -2.53 -12.02
CA THR A 61 10.60 -1.96 -11.06
C THR A 61 9.84 -1.24 -9.95
N SER A 62 10.11 -1.61 -8.69
CA SER A 62 9.71 -0.86 -7.52
C SER A 62 10.94 -0.53 -6.66
N ASN A 63 10.90 0.60 -5.96
CA ASN A 63 11.96 1.03 -5.06
C ASN A 63 11.82 0.39 -3.68
N ALA A 64 10.56 0.15 -3.28
CA ALA A 64 10.23 -0.42 -1.98
C ALA A 64 8.99 -1.31 -2.04
N SER A 65 8.80 -2.14 -1.02
CA SER A 65 7.56 -2.87 -0.74
C SER A 65 7.10 -2.57 0.68
N PHE A 66 5.80 -2.31 0.87
CA PHE A 66 5.17 -2.14 2.17
C PHE A 66 4.25 -3.31 2.46
N ILE A 67 4.41 -3.94 3.62
CA ILE A 67 3.63 -5.10 4.05
C ILE A 67 3.19 -4.88 5.49
N SER A 68 1.88 -4.99 5.75
CA SER A 68 1.26 -4.79 7.06
C SER A 68 0.42 -5.98 7.52
N ASN A 69 0.40 -7.07 6.76
CA ASN A 69 -0.45 -8.23 7.02
C ASN A 69 0.36 -9.52 6.93
N GLU A 70 0.29 -10.36 7.99
CA GLU A 70 1.02 -11.61 8.12
C GLU A 70 0.77 -12.58 6.97
N LYS A 71 -0.50 -12.81 6.59
CA LYS A 71 -0.85 -13.70 5.47
C LYS A 71 -0.23 -13.23 4.16
N ARG A 72 -0.15 -11.90 3.96
CA ARG A 72 0.50 -11.31 2.78
C ARG A 72 2.01 -11.47 2.84
N LEU A 73 2.60 -11.24 4.01
CA LEU A 73 4.04 -11.45 4.21
C LEU A 73 4.42 -12.91 3.92
N ALA A 74 3.71 -13.87 4.49
CA ALA A 74 3.93 -15.29 4.22
C ALA A 74 3.83 -15.64 2.73
N SER A 75 2.87 -15.05 2.00
CA SER A 75 2.68 -15.31 0.56
C SER A 75 3.77 -14.72 -0.34
N VAL A 76 4.46 -13.65 0.09
CA VAL A 76 5.50 -12.98 -0.70
C VAL A 76 6.91 -13.18 -0.17
N TYR A 77 7.06 -13.83 0.98
CA TYR A 77 8.33 -13.94 1.70
C TYR A 77 9.49 -14.44 0.83
N THR A 78 9.25 -15.48 0.02
CA THR A 78 10.27 -16.05 -0.88
C THR A 78 10.62 -15.13 -2.06
N ASN A 79 9.81 -14.12 -2.33
CA ASN A 79 9.98 -13.18 -3.43
C ASN A 79 10.46 -11.79 -2.97
N ILE A 80 10.71 -11.62 -1.66
CA ILE A 80 11.22 -10.38 -1.11
C ILE A 80 12.67 -10.19 -1.60
N ASP A 81 12.91 -9.06 -2.24
CA ASP A 81 14.23 -8.66 -2.69
C ASP A 81 14.92 -7.85 -1.58
N GLU A 82 15.96 -8.42 -0.96
CA GLU A 82 16.72 -7.73 0.09
C GLU A 82 17.49 -6.50 -0.41
N LYS A 83 17.64 -6.34 -1.73
CA LYS A 83 18.25 -5.16 -2.33
C LYS A 83 17.30 -3.97 -2.41
N ARG A 84 16.00 -4.21 -2.23
CA ARG A 84 14.96 -3.18 -2.17
C ARG A 84 14.70 -2.76 -0.74
N LEU A 85 14.18 -1.56 -0.56
CA LEU A 85 13.74 -1.12 0.76
C LEU A 85 12.46 -1.85 1.14
N ASN A 86 12.50 -2.64 2.20
CA ASN A 86 11.32 -3.30 2.75
C ASN A 86 10.78 -2.46 3.91
N LEU A 87 9.49 -2.20 3.90
CA LEU A 87 8.75 -1.45 4.90
C LEU A 87 7.74 -2.41 5.52
N ILE A 88 7.78 -2.60 6.83
CA ILE A 88 6.84 -3.47 7.55
C ILE A 88 6.26 -2.75 8.76
N THR A 89 5.15 -3.24 9.27
CA THR A 89 4.57 -2.78 10.52
C THR A 89 5.03 -3.62 11.70
N SER A 90 5.07 -3.06 12.92
CA SER A 90 5.64 -3.68 14.13
C SER A 90 4.97 -5.00 14.52
N ASN A 91 3.71 -5.22 14.15
CA ASN A 91 3.00 -6.49 14.36
C ASN A 91 3.58 -7.68 13.57
N LEU A 92 4.53 -7.43 12.64
CA LEU A 92 5.18 -8.45 11.80
C LEU A 92 6.66 -8.67 12.16
N GLN A 93 7.21 -7.89 13.08
CA GLN A 93 8.66 -7.81 13.32
C GLN A 93 9.27 -9.12 13.80
N ASP A 94 8.57 -9.84 14.66
CA ASP A 94 9.11 -11.03 15.33
C ASP A 94 9.00 -12.31 14.50
N GLU A 95 8.15 -12.33 13.49
CA GLU A 95 7.84 -13.54 12.74
C GLU A 95 8.81 -13.80 11.57
N PHE A 96 9.36 -12.73 11.00
CA PHE A 96 10.17 -12.84 9.79
C PHE A 96 11.47 -12.05 9.93
N LYS A 97 12.60 -12.73 9.80
CA LYS A 97 13.94 -12.10 9.81
C LYS A 97 14.21 -11.35 8.50
N ILE A 98 13.48 -10.28 8.25
CA ILE A 98 13.64 -9.45 7.06
C ILE A 98 14.37 -8.15 7.46
N LYS A 99 15.38 -7.76 6.69
CA LYS A 99 15.94 -6.41 6.81
C LYS A 99 14.92 -5.41 6.29
N ALA A 100 14.29 -4.65 7.20
CA ALA A 100 13.23 -3.71 6.88
C ALA A 100 13.26 -2.47 7.76
N LEU A 101 12.64 -1.38 7.29
CA LEU A 101 12.20 -0.28 8.15
C LEU A 101 10.89 -0.70 8.82
N VAL A 102 10.83 -0.55 10.12
CA VAL A 102 9.67 -0.97 10.93
C VAL A 102 8.91 0.27 11.38
N PHE A 103 7.59 0.26 11.18
CA PHE A 103 6.69 1.35 11.56
C PHE A 103 5.71 0.89 12.63
N ASP A 104 5.39 1.78 13.57
CA ASP A 104 4.46 1.47 14.65
C ASP A 104 3.05 1.19 14.13
N TYR A 105 2.64 -0.08 14.17
CA TYR A 105 1.33 -0.54 13.70
C TYR A 105 0.18 0.21 14.38
N SER A 106 0.27 0.39 15.69
CA SER A 106 -0.80 1.00 16.49
C SER A 106 -1.07 2.45 16.10
N SER A 107 -0.01 3.22 15.78
CA SER A 107 -0.12 4.62 15.36
C SER A 107 -0.64 4.80 13.94
N LEU A 108 -0.68 3.73 13.15
CA LEU A 108 -1.12 3.72 11.75
C LEU A 108 -2.56 3.25 11.59
N LEU A 109 -3.18 2.71 12.63
CA LEU A 109 -4.57 2.28 12.59
C LEU A 109 -5.51 3.47 12.34
N GLY A 110 -6.55 3.23 11.58
CA GLY A 110 -7.69 4.15 11.48
C GLY A 110 -8.76 3.82 12.51
N GLU A 111 -9.98 4.26 12.26
CA GLU A 111 -11.15 3.98 13.09
C GLU A 111 -12.11 3.03 12.38
N GLY A 112 -12.81 2.19 13.13
CA GLY A 112 -13.86 1.31 12.62
C GLY A 112 -13.36 0.09 11.84
N ASP A 113 -14.25 -0.49 11.05
CA ASP A 113 -13.94 -1.62 10.17
C ASP A 113 -12.91 -1.19 9.12
N CYS A 114 -11.99 -2.06 8.74
CA CYS A 114 -10.88 -1.73 7.82
C CYS A 114 -9.88 -0.68 8.35
N ALA A 115 -9.78 -0.50 9.67
CA ALA A 115 -8.82 0.38 10.32
C ALA A 115 -7.36 0.09 9.91
N ASP A 116 -7.05 -1.17 9.61
CA ASP A 116 -5.76 -1.73 9.19
C ASP A 116 -5.57 -1.77 7.66
N ASN A 117 -6.32 -0.98 6.90
CA ASN A 117 -6.13 -0.92 5.45
C ASN A 117 -4.70 -0.50 5.10
N ALA A 118 -3.94 -1.40 4.47
CA ALA A 118 -2.52 -1.20 4.18
C ALA A 118 -2.24 0.02 3.30
N GLY A 119 -3.11 0.32 2.34
CA GLY A 119 -2.99 1.52 1.50
C GLY A 119 -3.09 2.80 2.34
N ALA A 120 -4.09 2.87 3.23
CA ALA A 120 -4.27 4.00 4.12
C ALA A 120 -3.12 4.13 5.13
N MET A 121 -2.62 3.00 5.67
CA MET A 121 -1.44 2.99 6.55
C MET A 121 -0.21 3.56 5.86
N LEU A 122 0.10 3.11 4.63
CA LEU A 122 1.24 3.64 3.88
C LEU A 122 1.08 5.14 3.59
N ILE A 123 -0.12 5.61 3.26
CA ILE A 123 -0.37 7.05 3.06
C ILE A 123 -0.10 7.83 4.34
N ARG A 124 -0.49 7.33 5.53
CA ARG A 124 -0.19 7.96 6.82
C ARG A 124 1.33 8.03 7.10
N ILE A 125 2.08 6.96 6.77
CA ILE A 125 3.55 6.97 6.85
C ILE A 125 4.13 8.05 5.93
N LEU A 126 3.70 8.08 4.67
CA LEU A 126 4.19 9.05 3.69
C LEU A 126 3.85 10.50 4.07
N LYS A 127 2.70 10.72 4.72
CA LYS A 127 2.33 12.02 5.29
C LYS A 127 3.31 12.45 6.40
N LYS A 128 3.69 11.54 7.31
CA LYS A 128 4.74 11.79 8.31
C LYS A 128 6.11 12.09 7.67
N CYS A 129 6.35 11.60 6.44
CA CYS A 129 7.57 11.85 5.67
C CYS A 129 7.50 13.13 4.80
N ASP A 130 6.46 13.97 4.92
CA ASP A 130 6.26 15.19 4.13
C ASP A 130 6.26 14.93 2.60
N VAL A 131 5.60 13.86 2.16
CA VAL A 131 5.55 13.50 0.74
C VAL A 131 4.98 14.64 -0.13
N ARG A 132 5.64 14.94 -1.24
CA ARG A 132 5.25 16.04 -2.14
C ARG A 132 3.93 15.78 -2.88
N LYS A 133 3.76 14.58 -3.42
CA LYS A 133 2.57 14.14 -4.14
C LYS A 133 2.52 12.62 -4.19
N ILE A 134 1.31 12.06 -4.10
CA ILE A 134 1.06 10.62 -4.21
C ILE A 134 0.30 10.34 -5.52
N TYR A 135 0.74 9.32 -6.25
CA TYR A 135 -0.01 8.68 -7.32
C TYR A 135 -0.50 7.33 -6.82
N LEU A 136 -1.75 6.99 -7.13
CA LEU A 136 -2.37 5.72 -6.74
C LEU A 136 -2.72 4.91 -7.99
N ALA A 137 -2.31 3.65 -8.02
CA ALA A 137 -2.72 2.70 -9.05
C ALA A 137 -3.03 1.34 -8.41
N GLY A 138 -4.03 0.62 -8.94
CA GLY A 138 -4.48 -0.64 -8.36
C GLY A 138 -5.28 -0.49 -7.05
N PHE A 139 -5.92 0.66 -6.85
CA PHE A 139 -6.87 0.94 -5.77
C PHE A 139 -8.29 0.80 -6.31
N ASP A 140 -8.61 -0.36 -6.88
CA ASP A 140 -9.81 -0.57 -7.70
C ASP A 140 -11.11 -0.58 -6.88
N GLY A 141 -11.02 -0.99 -5.61
CA GLY A 141 -12.17 -1.38 -4.81
C GLY A 141 -12.57 -2.83 -5.07
N PHE A 142 -13.54 -3.31 -4.30
CA PHE A 142 -14.04 -4.68 -4.38
C PHE A 142 -15.25 -4.78 -5.29
N ASP A 143 -15.42 -5.97 -5.90
CA ASP A 143 -16.57 -6.36 -6.72
C ASP A 143 -17.10 -7.72 -6.22
N VAL A 144 -18.37 -8.00 -6.48
CA VAL A 144 -18.95 -9.34 -6.28
C VAL A 144 -18.30 -10.36 -7.22
N ASP A 145 -17.93 -9.94 -8.44
CA ASP A 145 -17.05 -10.73 -9.31
C ASP A 145 -15.63 -10.70 -8.78
N THR A 146 -15.26 -11.77 -8.08
CA THR A 146 -13.94 -11.91 -7.45
C THR A 146 -12.78 -11.85 -8.45
N SER A 147 -13.03 -12.10 -9.75
CA SER A 147 -12.01 -12.00 -10.78
C SER A 147 -11.50 -10.57 -10.99
N MET A 148 -12.31 -9.59 -10.60
CA MET A 148 -12.03 -8.15 -10.72
C MET A 148 -11.30 -7.57 -9.52
N ASN A 149 -11.21 -8.30 -8.38
CA ASN A 149 -10.73 -7.73 -7.12
C ASN A 149 -9.21 -7.64 -7.03
N TYR A 150 -8.50 -8.63 -7.56
CA TYR A 150 -7.04 -8.69 -7.48
C TYR A 150 -6.41 -9.23 -8.76
N PHE A 151 -5.26 -8.70 -9.11
CA PHE A 151 -4.49 -9.28 -10.21
C PHE A 151 -3.80 -10.61 -9.80
N VAL A 152 -3.63 -10.87 -8.49
CA VAL A 152 -3.12 -12.13 -7.93
C VAL A 152 -4.31 -13.00 -7.55
N THR A 153 -4.38 -14.21 -8.12
CA THR A 153 -5.53 -15.13 -7.95
C THR A 153 -5.74 -15.61 -6.52
N ASP A 154 -4.67 -15.76 -5.74
CA ASP A 154 -4.69 -16.32 -4.39
C ASP A 154 -5.34 -15.41 -3.33
N PHE A 155 -5.68 -14.19 -3.73
CA PHE A 155 -6.24 -13.18 -2.82
C PHE A 155 -7.76 -13.06 -2.90
N LYS A 156 -8.40 -13.89 -3.73
CA LYS A 156 -9.84 -13.81 -3.97
C LYS A 156 -10.65 -14.29 -2.78
N THR A 157 -11.59 -13.47 -2.35
CA THR A 157 -12.58 -13.80 -1.32
C THR A 157 -13.96 -13.45 -1.87
N ALA A 158 -14.86 -14.43 -1.93
CA ALA A 158 -16.23 -14.21 -2.35
C ALA A 158 -16.97 -13.36 -1.28
N MET A 159 -17.70 -12.36 -1.72
CA MET A 159 -18.52 -11.48 -0.89
C MET A 159 -19.85 -11.24 -1.61
N ASP A 160 -20.94 -11.08 -0.86
CA ASP A 160 -22.19 -10.61 -1.41
C ASP A 160 -22.17 -9.10 -1.69
N TYR A 161 -23.23 -8.59 -2.31
CA TYR A 161 -23.32 -7.19 -2.72
C TYR A 161 -23.21 -6.21 -1.53
N ASP A 162 -23.90 -6.50 -0.42
CA ASP A 162 -23.93 -5.62 0.74
C ASP A 162 -22.58 -5.59 1.45
N ALA A 163 -21.91 -6.75 1.57
CA ALA A 163 -20.57 -6.85 2.12
C ALA A 163 -19.53 -6.10 1.25
N VAL A 164 -19.64 -6.20 -0.07
CA VAL A 164 -18.78 -5.46 -1.02
C VAL A 164 -19.00 -3.95 -0.85
N ARG A 165 -20.24 -3.48 -0.84
CA ARG A 165 -20.58 -2.07 -0.67
C ARG A 165 -20.04 -1.54 0.64
N LYS A 166 -20.39 -2.19 1.76
CA LYS A 166 -19.89 -1.78 3.09
C LYS A 166 -18.37 -1.69 3.13
N LYS A 167 -17.68 -2.70 2.60
CA LYS A 167 -16.20 -2.72 2.58
C LYS A 167 -15.62 -1.59 1.75
N ASN A 168 -16.18 -1.30 0.58
CA ASN A 168 -15.76 -0.17 -0.24
C ASN A 168 -15.97 1.17 0.46
N ASP A 169 -17.12 1.35 1.12
CA ASP A 169 -17.45 2.56 1.88
C ASP A 169 -16.48 2.76 3.05
N ASP A 170 -16.19 1.70 3.81
CA ASP A 170 -15.28 1.76 4.96
C ASP A 170 -13.84 2.06 4.52
N ILE A 171 -13.34 1.43 3.45
CA ILE A 171 -12.01 1.72 2.91
C ILE A 171 -11.97 3.13 2.31
N SER A 172 -13.02 3.59 1.62
CA SER A 172 -13.09 4.97 1.11
C SER A 172 -12.91 5.99 2.23
N LYS A 173 -13.57 5.79 3.38
CA LYS A 173 -13.40 6.64 4.56
C LYS A 173 -11.96 6.65 5.05
N GLN A 174 -11.32 5.46 5.16
CA GLN A 174 -9.91 5.37 5.58
C GLN A 174 -8.97 6.10 4.63
N LEU A 175 -9.16 5.94 3.33
CA LEU A 175 -8.34 6.60 2.31
C LEU A 175 -8.56 8.11 2.29
N LYS A 176 -9.82 8.59 2.37
CA LYS A 176 -10.12 10.03 2.47
C LYS A 176 -9.41 10.68 3.66
N LEU A 177 -9.49 10.07 4.84
CA LEU A 177 -8.85 10.57 6.04
C LEU A 177 -7.31 10.59 5.90
N ALA A 178 -6.73 9.54 5.33
CA ALA A 178 -5.29 9.46 5.14
C ALA A 178 -4.80 10.48 4.09
N LEU A 179 -5.55 10.69 3.01
CA LEU A 179 -5.22 11.63 1.92
C LEU A 179 -5.52 13.09 2.25
N ASN A 180 -6.19 13.37 3.37
CA ASN A 180 -6.47 14.76 3.76
C ASN A 180 -5.17 15.58 3.82
N GLU A 181 -5.16 16.75 3.14
CA GLU A 181 -4.01 17.65 2.99
C GLU A 181 -2.84 17.10 2.15
N VAL A 182 -2.99 15.92 1.53
CA VAL A 182 -1.99 15.34 0.63
C VAL A 182 -2.41 15.57 -0.82
N LYS A 183 -1.49 16.05 -1.68
CA LYS A 183 -1.73 16.11 -3.12
C LYS A 183 -1.69 14.69 -3.69
N TYR A 184 -2.73 14.27 -4.36
CA TYR A 184 -2.77 12.93 -4.98
C TYR A 184 -3.44 12.92 -6.36
N GLU A 185 -3.27 11.80 -7.06
CA GLU A 185 -3.85 11.55 -8.37
C GLU A 185 -4.06 10.04 -8.58
N LEU A 186 -5.23 9.66 -9.07
CA LEU A 186 -5.53 8.28 -9.47
C LEU A 186 -5.03 8.01 -10.89
N LEU A 187 -4.13 7.04 -11.05
CA LEU A 187 -3.66 6.60 -12.37
C LEU A 187 -4.57 5.53 -12.99
N THR A 188 -5.31 4.80 -12.17
CA THR A 188 -6.27 3.77 -12.58
C THR A 188 -7.65 4.08 -12.00
N PRO A 189 -8.74 3.60 -12.62
CA PRO A 189 -10.07 3.75 -12.05
C PRO A 189 -10.17 3.16 -10.64
N SER A 190 -11.05 3.73 -9.82
CA SER A 190 -11.32 3.28 -8.47
C SER A 190 -12.82 3.31 -8.19
N LYS A 191 -13.32 2.35 -7.42
CA LYS A 191 -14.66 2.36 -6.83
C LYS A 191 -14.67 3.04 -5.46
N TYR A 192 -13.49 3.36 -4.92
CA TYR A 192 -13.39 4.17 -3.72
C TYR A 192 -13.70 5.62 -4.05
N GLU A 193 -14.60 6.19 -3.30
CA GLU A 193 -14.94 7.62 -3.39
C GLU A 193 -13.86 8.44 -2.66
N ILE A 194 -12.76 8.74 -3.33
CA ILE A 194 -11.63 9.51 -2.79
C ILE A 194 -11.25 10.63 -3.73
#